data_29850c3b3da8e07d1930e57720587773
#
_entry.id   29850c3b3da8e07d1930e57720587773
#
_cell.length_a   1.000
_cell.length_b   1.000
_cell.length_c   1.000
_cell.angle_alpha   90.00
_cell.angle_beta   90.00
_cell.angle_gamma   90.00
#
_symmetry.space_group_name_H-M   'P 1'
#
loop_
_entity.id
_entity.type
_entity.pdbx_description
1 polymer ?
#
loop_
_entity_poly.entity_id
_entity_poly.type
_entity_poly.pdbx_seq_one_letter_code
_entity_poly.pdbx_strand_id
1 'polypeptide(L)' 'MPGLATPSDLKSFIAAKGSEADKQFVALMVAHHEGGIHMADFAATNAATSEVRAMAVAASHTQQGEIAELKKLLAQI' A
#
# COMPACT_ATOMS: atom_id res chain seq x y z
N MET A 1 -2.54 1.71 -12.73
CA MET A 1 -2.92 0.87 -11.58
C MET A 1 -2.89 1.71 -10.33
N PRO A 2 -3.92 1.65 -9.48
CA PRO A 2 -3.90 2.42 -8.23
C PRO A 2 -2.71 2.01 -7.35
N GLY A 3 -2.15 2.95 -6.65
CA GLY A 3 -1.05 2.72 -5.71
C GLY A 3 0.34 2.79 -6.30
N LEU A 4 0.48 2.95 -7.63
CA LEU A 4 1.80 3.17 -8.22
C LEU A 4 2.22 4.61 -8.02
N ALA A 5 3.49 4.80 -7.60
CA ALA A 5 4.06 6.13 -7.48
C ALA A 5 4.26 6.75 -8.87
N THR A 6 3.95 8.03 -9.02
CA THR A 6 4.23 8.74 -10.27
C THR A 6 5.72 9.05 -10.37
N PRO A 7 6.25 9.33 -11.57
CA PRO A 7 7.64 9.79 -11.69
C PRO A 7 7.92 11.05 -10.85
N SER A 8 6.93 11.94 -10.73
CA SER A 8 7.05 13.14 -9.91
C SER A 8 7.18 12.79 -8.43
N ASP A 9 6.38 11.82 -7.95
CA ASP A 9 6.43 11.35 -6.56
C ASP A 9 7.79 10.75 -6.24
N LEU A 10 8.33 9.92 -7.13
CA LEU A 10 9.64 9.30 -6.94
C LEU A 10 10.76 10.33 -6.92
N LYS A 11 10.69 11.31 -7.82
CA LYS A 11 11.67 12.40 -7.86
C LYS A 11 11.67 13.18 -6.57
N SER A 12 10.50 13.52 -6.06
CA SER A 12 10.35 14.25 -4.80
C SER A 12 10.91 13.44 -3.63
N PHE A 13 10.63 12.15 -3.58
CA PHE A 13 11.12 11.26 -2.53
C PHE A 13 12.64 11.15 -2.56
N ILE A 14 13.23 10.97 -3.75
CA ILE A 14 14.69 10.86 -3.90
C ILE A 14 15.38 12.12 -3.40
N ALA A 15 14.77 13.29 -3.59
CA ALA A 15 15.31 14.56 -3.13
C ALA A 15 15.06 14.84 -1.65
N ALA A 16 14.14 14.14 -1.01
CA ALA A 16 13.75 14.38 0.38
C ALA A 16 14.76 13.82 1.37
N LYS A 17 14.84 14.46 2.54
CA LYS A 17 15.75 14.04 3.64
C LYS A 17 15.05 14.19 4.98
N GLY A 18 15.53 13.44 5.98
CA GLY A 18 15.05 13.52 7.35
C GLY A 18 13.57 13.18 7.48
N SER A 19 12.83 13.93 8.27
CA SER A 19 11.41 13.67 8.51
C SER A 19 10.56 13.82 7.26
N GLU A 20 10.98 14.64 6.30
CA GLU A 20 10.27 14.75 5.03
C GLU A 20 10.36 13.47 4.22
N ALA A 21 11.53 12.82 4.20
CA ALA A 21 11.69 11.53 3.56
C ALA A 21 10.81 10.46 4.23
N ASP A 22 10.74 10.47 5.55
CA ASP A 22 9.89 9.53 6.30
C ASP A 22 8.43 9.71 5.92
N LYS A 23 7.95 10.95 5.89
CA LYS A 23 6.55 11.25 5.53
C LYS A 23 6.24 10.80 4.11
N GLN A 24 7.12 11.09 3.17
CA GLN A 24 6.89 10.72 1.77
C GLN A 24 6.93 9.21 1.59
N PHE A 25 7.85 8.52 2.25
CA PHE A 25 7.93 7.07 2.19
C PHE A 25 6.63 6.44 2.71
N VAL A 26 6.17 6.87 3.90
CA VAL A 26 4.94 6.33 4.48
C VAL A 26 3.74 6.60 3.58
N ALA A 27 3.61 7.82 3.04
CA ALA A 27 2.51 8.15 2.13
C ALA A 27 2.51 7.29 0.87
N LEU A 28 3.69 7.06 0.28
CA LEU A 28 3.81 6.21 -0.91
C LEU A 28 3.46 4.75 -0.59
N MET A 29 3.89 4.26 0.58
CA MET A 29 3.59 2.88 1.00
C MET A 29 2.09 2.70 1.29
N VAL A 30 1.44 3.68 1.91
CA VAL A 30 -0.02 3.62 2.13
C VAL A 30 -0.74 3.54 0.79
N ALA A 31 -0.39 4.39 -0.17
CA ALA A 31 -1.01 4.36 -1.49
C ALA A 31 -0.78 3.02 -2.21
N HIS A 32 0.44 2.47 -2.10
CA HIS A 32 0.77 1.17 -2.69
C HIS A 32 -0.06 0.05 -2.06
N HIS A 33 -0.20 0.05 -0.74
CA HIS A 33 -0.99 -0.95 -0.02
C HIS A 33 -2.48 -0.85 -0.36
N GLU A 34 -3.01 0.36 -0.52
CA GLU A 34 -4.39 0.56 -0.95
C GLU A 34 -4.62 -0.03 -2.35
N GLY A 35 -3.68 0.18 -3.27
CA GLY A 35 -3.73 -0.44 -4.60
C GLY A 35 -3.68 -1.95 -4.53
N GLY A 36 -2.86 -2.51 -3.65
CA GLY A 36 -2.78 -3.95 -3.40
C GLY A 36 -4.08 -4.52 -2.86
N ILE A 37 -4.77 -3.80 -1.97
CA ILE A 37 -6.08 -4.21 -1.47
C ILE A 37 -7.09 -4.27 -2.61
N HIS A 38 -7.12 -3.28 -3.49
CA HIS A 38 -8.03 -3.31 -4.64
C HIS A 38 -7.79 -4.54 -5.51
N MET A 39 -6.53 -4.88 -5.78
CA MET A 39 -6.18 -6.08 -6.55
C MET A 39 -6.60 -7.35 -5.81
N ALA A 40 -6.33 -7.42 -4.51
CA ALA A 40 -6.65 -8.59 -3.71
C ALA A 40 -8.16 -8.80 -3.62
N ASP A 41 -8.93 -7.73 -3.42
CA ASP A 41 -10.38 -7.81 -3.35
C ASP A 41 -10.98 -8.27 -4.68
N PHE A 42 -10.43 -7.80 -5.80
CA PHE A 42 -10.85 -8.28 -7.12
C PHE A 42 -10.58 -9.78 -7.26
N ALA A 43 -9.39 -10.24 -6.89
CA ALA A 43 -9.03 -11.66 -6.97
C ALA A 43 -9.87 -12.52 -6.02
N ALA A 44 -10.20 -12.00 -4.84
CA ALA A 44 -11.03 -12.71 -3.88
C ALA A 44 -12.41 -13.04 -4.44
N THR A 45 -12.92 -12.20 -5.36
CA THR A 45 -14.23 -12.41 -5.98
C THR A 45 -14.12 -13.14 -7.32
N ASN A 46 -13.07 -12.90 -8.09
CA ASN A 46 -13.01 -13.29 -9.50
C ASN A 46 -12.00 -14.38 -9.83
N ALA A 47 -11.08 -14.74 -8.93
CA ALA A 47 -10.11 -15.79 -9.21
C ALA A 47 -10.78 -17.15 -9.40
N ALA A 48 -10.19 -17.97 -10.27
CA ALA A 48 -10.80 -19.23 -10.67
C ALA A 48 -10.78 -20.31 -9.57
N THR A 49 -9.73 -20.34 -8.74
CA THR A 49 -9.60 -21.37 -7.72
C THR A 49 -9.91 -20.84 -6.32
N SER A 50 -10.43 -21.72 -5.47
CA SER A 50 -10.71 -21.37 -4.08
C SER A 50 -9.44 -21.06 -3.31
N GLU A 51 -8.34 -21.69 -3.65
CA GLU A 51 -7.03 -21.44 -3.03
C GLU A 51 -6.56 -20.01 -3.30
N VAL A 52 -6.66 -19.55 -4.54
CA VAL A 52 -6.26 -18.19 -4.90
C VAL A 52 -7.21 -17.17 -4.26
N ARG A 53 -8.52 -17.46 -4.25
CA ARG A 53 -9.47 -16.57 -3.58
C ARG A 53 -9.16 -16.42 -2.08
N ALA A 54 -8.84 -17.53 -1.41
CA ALA A 54 -8.49 -17.50 0.02
C ALA A 54 -7.20 -16.72 0.27
N MET A 55 -6.19 -16.91 -0.57
CA MET A 55 -4.94 -16.15 -0.48
C MET A 55 -5.19 -14.66 -0.67
N ALA A 56 -6.08 -14.30 -1.59
CA ALA A 56 -6.43 -12.91 -1.86
C ALA A 56 -7.12 -12.25 -0.64
N VAL A 57 -8.02 -12.95 0.01
CA VAL A 57 -8.66 -12.46 1.24
C VAL A 57 -7.60 -12.23 2.32
N ALA A 58 -6.70 -13.17 2.52
CA ALA A 58 -5.62 -13.04 3.51
C ALA A 58 -4.70 -11.85 3.17
N ALA A 59 -4.35 -11.67 1.90
CA ALA A 59 -3.51 -10.55 1.46
C ALA A 59 -4.20 -9.21 1.73
N SER A 60 -5.50 -9.09 1.46
CA SER A 60 -6.27 -7.88 1.73
C SER A 60 -6.24 -7.55 3.23
N HIS A 61 -6.48 -8.52 4.09
CA HIS A 61 -6.44 -8.32 5.54
C HIS A 61 -5.06 -7.88 6.02
N THR A 62 -4.01 -8.52 5.54
CA THR A 62 -2.64 -8.18 5.90
C THR A 62 -2.32 -6.74 5.52
N GLN A 63 -2.67 -6.33 4.32
CA GLN A 63 -2.39 -4.97 3.85
C GLN A 63 -3.21 -3.92 4.60
N GLN A 64 -4.43 -4.23 5.00
CA GLN A 64 -5.22 -3.32 5.84
C GLN A 64 -4.55 -3.10 7.19
N GLY A 65 -4.02 -4.15 7.81
CA GLY A 65 -3.26 -4.03 9.06
C GLY A 65 -1.99 -3.20 8.91
N GLU A 66 -1.27 -3.40 7.82
CA GLU A 66 -0.05 -2.62 7.54
C GLU A 66 -0.36 -1.14 7.31
N ILE A 67 -1.46 -0.82 6.63
CA ILE A 67 -1.90 0.57 6.45
C ILE A 67 -2.17 1.23 7.81
N ALA A 68 -2.84 0.53 8.72
CA ALA A 68 -3.10 1.05 10.06
C ALA A 68 -1.80 1.39 10.79
N GLU A 69 -0.80 0.51 10.71
CA GLU A 69 0.51 0.76 11.32
C GLU A 69 1.25 1.92 10.65
N LEU A 70 1.20 2.01 9.32
CA LEU A 70 1.82 3.11 8.59
C LEU A 70 1.21 4.46 8.95
N LYS A 71 -0.12 4.52 9.07
CA LYS A 71 -0.81 5.76 9.46
C LYS A 71 -0.46 6.17 10.89
N LYS A 72 -0.29 5.20 11.77
CA LYS A 72 0.15 5.43 13.14
C LYS A 72 1.55 6.03 13.18
N LEU A 73 2.46 5.49 12.37
CA LEU A 73 3.81 6.05 12.24
C LEU A 73 3.78 7.47 11.69
N LEU A 74 2.95 7.71 10.68
CA LEU A 74 2.83 9.04 10.08
C LEU A 74 2.40 10.08 11.11
N ALA A 75 1.53 9.71 12.03
CA ALA A 75 1.07 10.61 13.08
C ALA A 75 2.19 10.99 14.08
N GLN A 76 3.26 10.20 14.13
CA GLN A 76 4.38 10.41 15.05
C GLN A 76 5.55 11.16 14.41
N ILE A 77 5.51 11.41 13.14
CA ILE A 77 6.62 12.06 12.41
C ILE A 77 6.47 13.59 12.40
#